data_13f6e7f7d4848e1832a06bc399ca18b7
#
_entry.id   13f6e7f7d4848e1832a06bc399ca18b7
#
_cell.length_a   1.000
_cell.length_b   1.000
_cell.length_c   1.000
_cell.angle_alpha   90.00
_cell.angle_beta   90.00
_cell.angle_gamma   90.00
#
_symmetry.space_group_name_H-M   'P 1'
#
loop_
_entity.id
_entity.type
_entity.pdbx_description
1 polymer ?
#
loop_
_entity_poly.entity_id
_entity_poly.type
_entity_poly.pdbx_seq_one_letter_code
_entity_poly.pdbx_strand_id
1 'polypeptide(L)'
;MLWQIEAMERPPQRDMGVIDLTRDDDAPPPQKKRKQADDAAPRPRKQAKRDDRGPDRLDVLLRAQAQRHGVAERCVRAAKRLLVDEQCTVPFVARYRAAETGHLPPAALRAVEAAVEGAAALEKRRAFVVGAIGPAHAAARVAAQQAASLEELEQIYAPFKGQRCTLAAKARAAFAGADAAAEAALAGGPRGEDAVARLRRSDRAHAAVVLAELVAKDPRARDAVARAFDRGRTAAAPGPERDRAFRDYEGLDRPTRHVSHHAWLALRRAAEAKALKVSLSPDRDDAAAAFRAVAARDLGPQSRRLLRDACDDAWKRLLKPRGKREALKRRVDAAKVEAVTCFASNVKHLLLGAPLPSRGDAEAVVVALDPGFAHGHKGAVVRVRDGACVGSFVVAKPPSDRDGPSDPRWKACADALETALRPYAPIVAVAVGDGANSRGCQRLVARLELPYAVVRECGASTYSATDLAAEELPGVPLERRGAASLARRLLDPLSEYVKLDPTTLGAGRRGTRARRVQRRLVSADFPNSIFG
;
A
#
# COMPACT_ATOMS: atom_id res chain seq x y z
N MET A 1 10.81 -32.34 36.77
CA MET A 1 11.78 -31.35 37.30
C MET A 1 11.39 -30.00 36.77
N LEU A 2 10.84 -29.19 37.66
CA LEU A 2 10.27 -27.87 37.36
C LEU A 2 11.38 -26.89 36.94
N TRP A 3 11.18 -26.23 35.81
CA TRP A 3 11.95 -25.05 35.47
C TRP A 3 11.25 -23.82 36.04
N GLN A 4 11.74 -23.32 37.17
CA GLN A 4 11.52 -21.94 37.61
C GLN A 4 12.43 -21.05 36.77
N ILE A 5 11.83 -20.16 35.98
CA ILE A 5 12.54 -19.06 35.34
C ILE A 5 12.43 -17.89 36.35
N GLU A 6 13.55 -17.55 36.98
CA GLU A 6 13.71 -16.35 37.79
C GLU A 6 13.38 -15.10 36.96
N ALA A 7 12.61 -14.25 37.61
CA ALA A 7 12.24 -12.92 37.08
C ALA A 7 13.49 -12.04 37.01
N MET A 8 14.00 -11.78 35.83
CA MET A 8 14.89 -10.65 35.59
C MET A 8 14.06 -9.37 35.52
N GLU A 9 14.39 -8.45 36.38
CA GLU A 9 13.77 -7.13 36.52
C GLU A 9 13.70 -6.40 35.16
N ARG A 10 12.50 -5.98 34.79
CA ARG A 10 12.22 -5.18 33.60
C ARG A 10 12.61 -3.72 33.89
N PRO A 11 13.30 -3.04 32.98
CA PRO A 11 13.39 -1.58 33.04
C PRO A 11 12.00 -0.96 32.81
N PRO A 12 11.73 0.25 33.33
CA PRO A 12 10.41 0.86 33.34
C PRO A 12 9.89 1.05 31.90
N GLN A 13 8.74 0.46 31.61
CA GLN A 13 8.00 0.63 30.37
C GLN A 13 7.51 2.08 30.27
N ARG A 14 8.04 2.82 29.30
CA ARG A 14 7.35 4.00 28.79
C ARG A 14 6.06 3.52 28.13
N ASP A 15 4.94 4.15 28.47
CA ASP A 15 3.61 3.93 27.90
C ASP A 15 3.65 4.00 26.38
N MET A 16 3.89 2.88 25.75
CA MET A 16 3.60 2.65 24.33
C MET A 16 2.23 1.99 24.30
N GLY A 17 1.21 2.77 23.93
CA GLY A 17 -0.15 2.30 23.83
C GLY A 17 -0.21 0.94 23.12
N VAL A 18 -0.70 -0.05 23.85
CA VAL A 18 -0.93 -1.41 23.38
C VAL A 18 -1.89 -1.33 22.20
N ILE A 19 -1.38 -1.55 20.99
CA ILE A 19 -2.22 -1.79 19.82
C ILE A 19 -2.77 -3.19 20.00
N ASP A 20 -4.04 -3.29 20.32
CA ASP A 20 -4.79 -4.55 20.38
C ASP A 20 -4.80 -5.20 18.99
N LEU A 21 -3.94 -6.19 18.78
CA LEU A 21 -3.78 -6.95 17.54
C LEU A 21 -4.77 -8.12 17.43
N THR A 22 -5.77 -8.20 18.30
CA THR A 22 -6.68 -9.36 18.40
C THR A 22 -8.02 -9.17 17.69
N ARG A 23 -8.22 -8.17 16.84
CA ARG A 23 -9.46 -8.07 16.05
C ARG A 23 -9.34 -8.82 14.74
N ASP A 24 -10.12 -9.88 14.65
CA ASP A 24 -10.38 -10.72 13.48
C ASP A 24 -10.89 -9.90 12.28
N ASP A 25 -10.03 -9.65 11.30
CA ASP A 25 -10.41 -9.11 9.99
C ASP A 25 -10.35 -10.17 8.86
N ASP A 26 -10.25 -11.46 9.19
CA ASP A 26 -10.29 -12.56 8.22
C ASP A 26 -11.72 -13.13 7.99
N ALA A 27 -12.76 -12.45 8.46
CA ALA A 27 -14.12 -12.80 8.07
C ALA A 27 -14.34 -12.48 6.58
N PRO A 28 -14.88 -13.40 5.77
CA PRO A 28 -15.29 -13.08 4.41
C PRO A 28 -16.28 -11.93 4.44
N PRO A 29 -16.26 -11.00 3.46
CA PRO A 29 -17.17 -9.88 3.43
C PRO A 29 -18.60 -10.40 3.54
N PRO A 30 -19.47 -9.76 4.38
CA PRO A 30 -20.82 -10.24 4.61
C PRO A 30 -21.55 -10.33 3.26
N GLN A 31 -22.04 -11.53 2.95
CA GLN A 31 -22.93 -11.73 1.81
C GLN A 31 -24.13 -10.80 2.01
N LYS A 32 -24.27 -9.79 1.15
CA LYS A 32 -25.46 -8.96 1.09
C LYS A 32 -26.65 -9.90 0.87
N LYS A 33 -27.50 -10.07 1.89
CA LYS A 33 -28.79 -10.75 1.77
C LYS A 33 -29.51 -10.11 0.58
N ARG A 34 -29.72 -10.90 -0.48
CA ARG A 34 -30.62 -10.55 -1.58
C ARG A 34 -31.98 -10.27 -0.97
N LYS A 35 -32.42 -9.02 -1.00
CA LYS A 35 -33.85 -8.72 -0.88
C LYS A 35 -34.54 -9.42 -2.04
N GLN A 36 -35.50 -10.28 -1.73
CA GLN A 36 -36.46 -10.76 -2.70
C GLN A 36 -37.11 -9.52 -3.32
N ALA A 37 -36.93 -9.35 -4.60
CA ALA A 37 -37.63 -8.36 -5.38
C ALA A 37 -38.88 -9.05 -5.93
N ASP A 38 -40.02 -8.46 -5.58
CA ASP A 38 -41.32 -8.84 -6.09
C ASP A 38 -41.38 -8.76 -7.62
N ASP A 39 -42.19 -9.62 -8.20
CA ASP A 39 -42.48 -9.76 -9.62
C ASP A 39 -42.83 -8.41 -10.28
N ALA A 40 -41.92 -7.85 -11.03
CA ALA A 40 -42.20 -6.83 -12.01
C ALA A 40 -41.76 -7.32 -13.40
N ALA A 41 -42.69 -7.32 -14.35
CA ALA A 41 -42.53 -7.76 -15.73
C ALA A 41 -41.26 -7.21 -16.41
N PRO A 42 -40.59 -7.99 -17.28
CA PRO A 42 -39.35 -7.58 -17.91
C PRO A 42 -39.58 -6.41 -18.87
N ARG A 43 -38.94 -5.27 -18.58
CA ARG A 43 -38.85 -4.16 -19.54
C ARG A 43 -38.06 -4.62 -20.78
N PRO A 44 -38.44 -4.23 -22.01
CA PRO A 44 -37.74 -4.65 -23.20
C PRO A 44 -36.28 -4.14 -23.18
N ARG A 45 -35.34 -5.07 -23.31
CA ARG A 45 -33.93 -4.78 -23.52
C ARG A 45 -33.78 -3.89 -24.77
N LYS A 46 -33.35 -2.64 -24.59
CA LYS A 46 -32.85 -1.83 -25.69
C LYS A 46 -31.72 -2.63 -26.34
N GLN A 47 -31.90 -3.03 -27.59
CA GLN A 47 -30.84 -3.59 -28.41
C GLN A 47 -29.71 -2.55 -28.46
N ALA A 48 -28.58 -2.87 -27.84
CA ALA A 48 -27.35 -2.10 -27.98
C ALA A 48 -26.98 -2.14 -29.47
N LYS A 49 -26.91 -0.96 -30.10
CA LYS A 49 -26.31 -0.81 -31.43
C LYS A 49 -24.96 -1.51 -31.38
N ARG A 50 -24.74 -2.47 -32.28
CA ARG A 50 -23.41 -3.02 -32.54
C ARG A 50 -22.54 -1.85 -33.01
N ASP A 51 -21.70 -1.40 -32.10
CA ASP A 51 -20.61 -0.47 -32.37
C ASP A 51 -19.61 -1.22 -33.26
N ASP A 52 -19.30 -0.69 -34.41
CA ASP A 52 -18.34 -1.19 -35.38
C ASP A 52 -16.88 -0.93 -34.92
N ARG A 53 -16.66 -1.01 -33.62
CA ARG A 53 -15.34 -0.98 -32.98
C ARG A 53 -14.77 -2.38 -33.11
N GLY A 54 -13.61 -2.48 -33.74
CA GLY A 54 -12.86 -3.72 -33.87
C GLY A 54 -12.71 -4.43 -32.47
N PRO A 55 -12.28 -5.69 -32.44
CA PRO A 55 -12.29 -6.52 -31.25
C PRO A 55 -11.65 -5.75 -30.09
N ASP A 56 -12.35 -5.74 -28.95
CA ASP A 56 -11.84 -5.08 -27.72
C ASP A 56 -10.43 -5.60 -27.43
N ARG A 57 -9.48 -4.69 -27.34
CA ARG A 57 -8.06 -5.01 -27.09
C ARG A 57 -7.87 -5.89 -25.87
N LEU A 58 -8.74 -5.72 -24.85
CA LEU A 58 -8.76 -6.58 -23.67
C LEU A 58 -9.15 -8.01 -24.05
N ASP A 59 -10.12 -8.20 -24.93
CA ASP A 59 -10.53 -9.52 -25.40
C ASP A 59 -9.42 -10.23 -26.19
N VAL A 60 -8.70 -9.50 -27.03
CA VAL A 60 -7.52 -10.01 -27.73
C VAL A 60 -6.44 -10.45 -26.75
N LEU A 61 -6.16 -9.63 -25.73
CA LEU A 61 -5.21 -9.95 -24.68
C LEU A 61 -5.61 -11.22 -23.91
N LEU A 62 -6.87 -11.32 -23.49
CA LEU A 62 -7.37 -12.48 -22.73
C LEU A 62 -7.30 -13.77 -23.55
N ARG A 63 -7.59 -13.71 -24.86
CA ARG A 63 -7.42 -14.86 -25.78
C ARG A 63 -5.95 -15.27 -25.90
N ALA A 64 -5.04 -14.30 -26.05
CA ALA A 64 -3.62 -14.58 -26.12
C ALA A 64 -3.10 -15.24 -24.83
N GLN A 65 -3.55 -14.79 -23.67
CA GLN A 65 -3.23 -15.43 -22.39
C GLN A 65 -3.83 -16.84 -22.27
N ALA A 66 -5.04 -17.07 -22.77
CA ALA A 66 -5.66 -18.38 -22.78
C ALA A 66 -4.88 -19.38 -23.65
N GLN A 67 -4.46 -18.96 -24.84
CA GLN A 67 -3.60 -19.76 -25.73
C GLN A 67 -2.24 -20.05 -25.10
N ARG A 68 -1.60 -19.02 -24.50
CA ARG A 68 -0.29 -19.16 -23.84
C ARG A 68 -0.29 -20.20 -22.71
N HIS A 69 -1.38 -20.28 -21.96
CA HIS A 69 -1.49 -21.18 -20.81
C HIS A 69 -2.28 -22.47 -21.07
N GLY A 70 -2.73 -22.69 -22.31
CA GLY A 70 -3.42 -23.92 -22.72
C GLY A 70 -4.78 -24.13 -22.03
N VAL A 71 -5.48 -23.04 -21.66
CA VAL A 71 -6.78 -23.09 -20.98
C VAL A 71 -7.88 -22.43 -21.79
N ALA A 72 -9.12 -22.75 -21.49
CA ALA A 72 -10.26 -22.08 -22.13
C ALA A 72 -10.30 -20.59 -21.74
N GLU A 73 -10.68 -19.72 -22.68
CA GLU A 73 -10.77 -18.25 -22.47
C GLU A 73 -11.61 -17.88 -21.25
N ARG A 74 -12.68 -18.63 -20.95
CA ARG A 74 -13.52 -18.45 -19.75
C ARG A 74 -12.71 -18.51 -18.45
N CYS A 75 -11.67 -19.36 -18.40
CA CYS A 75 -10.80 -19.51 -17.20
C CYS A 75 -9.94 -18.28 -16.99
N VAL A 76 -9.40 -17.68 -18.06
CA VAL A 76 -8.63 -16.42 -17.98
C VAL A 76 -9.55 -15.24 -17.64
N ARG A 77 -10.76 -15.21 -18.18
CA ARG A 77 -11.79 -14.21 -17.79
C ARG A 77 -12.17 -14.33 -16.32
N ALA A 78 -12.30 -15.56 -15.80
CA ALA A 78 -12.52 -15.79 -14.36
C ALA A 78 -11.32 -15.34 -13.53
N ALA A 79 -10.08 -15.64 -13.96
CA ALA A 79 -8.86 -15.16 -13.30
C ALA A 79 -8.81 -13.62 -13.27
N LYS A 80 -9.09 -12.93 -14.40
CA LYS A 80 -9.18 -11.46 -14.46
C LYS A 80 -10.24 -10.92 -13.50
N ARG A 81 -11.44 -11.49 -13.48
CA ARG A 81 -12.51 -11.08 -12.55
C ARG A 81 -12.05 -11.21 -11.10
N LEU A 82 -11.53 -12.37 -10.71
CA LEU A 82 -11.13 -12.64 -9.32
C LEU A 82 -9.95 -11.76 -8.89
N LEU A 83 -8.89 -11.66 -9.71
CA LEU A 83 -7.66 -10.96 -9.34
C LEU A 83 -7.79 -9.43 -9.46
N VAL A 84 -8.41 -8.95 -10.54
CA VAL A 84 -8.42 -7.51 -10.86
C VAL A 84 -9.71 -6.82 -10.40
N ASP A 85 -10.89 -7.40 -10.66
CA ASP A 85 -12.16 -6.75 -10.34
C ASP A 85 -12.53 -6.97 -8.86
N GLU A 86 -12.42 -8.21 -8.37
CA GLU A 86 -12.72 -8.59 -6.98
C GLU A 86 -11.52 -8.42 -6.05
N GLN A 87 -10.33 -8.11 -6.58
CA GLN A 87 -9.08 -7.87 -5.83
C GLN A 87 -8.66 -9.07 -4.94
N CYS A 88 -8.99 -10.29 -5.33
CA CYS A 88 -8.51 -11.49 -4.69
C CYS A 88 -6.98 -11.64 -4.85
N THR A 89 -6.34 -12.30 -3.89
CA THR A 89 -4.90 -12.56 -3.99
C THR A 89 -4.62 -13.83 -4.80
N VAL A 90 -3.49 -13.88 -5.51
CA VAL A 90 -3.08 -15.08 -6.25
C VAL A 90 -3.11 -16.34 -5.38
N PRO A 91 -2.57 -16.37 -4.14
CA PRO A 91 -2.67 -17.55 -3.28
C PRO A 91 -4.12 -17.95 -2.96
N PHE A 92 -5.01 -16.99 -2.75
CA PHE A 92 -6.42 -17.28 -2.51
C PHE A 92 -7.08 -17.91 -3.73
N VAL A 93 -6.88 -17.33 -4.93
CA VAL A 93 -7.43 -17.86 -6.17
C VAL A 93 -6.91 -19.27 -6.45
N ALA A 94 -5.60 -19.48 -6.34
CA ALA A 94 -4.98 -20.78 -6.58
C ALA A 94 -5.44 -21.87 -5.61
N ARG A 95 -5.76 -21.52 -4.35
CA ARG A 95 -6.17 -22.48 -3.30
C ARG A 95 -7.67 -22.74 -3.26
N TYR A 96 -8.49 -21.72 -3.49
CA TYR A 96 -9.93 -21.77 -3.20
C TYR A 96 -10.83 -21.51 -4.41
N ARG A 97 -10.26 -21.10 -5.54
CA ARG A 97 -10.97 -20.80 -6.80
C ARG A 97 -10.31 -21.47 -8.01
N ALA A 98 -9.50 -22.51 -7.78
CA ALA A 98 -8.77 -23.20 -8.83
C ALA A 98 -9.69 -23.76 -9.93
N ALA A 99 -10.83 -24.33 -9.59
CA ALA A 99 -11.80 -24.87 -10.55
C ALA A 99 -12.36 -23.79 -11.49
N GLU A 100 -12.60 -22.56 -10.98
CA GLU A 100 -13.09 -21.45 -11.81
C GLU A 100 -12.05 -20.98 -12.81
N THR A 101 -10.77 -21.08 -12.47
CA THR A 101 -9.64 -20.64 -13.31
C THR A 101 -9.01 -21.76 -14.14
N GLY A 102 -9.64 -22.96 -14.16
CA GLY A 102 -9.12 -24.11 -14.88
C GLY A 102 -7.79 -24.62 -14.32
N HIS A 103 -7.62 -24.55 -13.01
CA HIS A 103 -6.40 -24.95 -12.28
C HIS A 103 -5.13 -24.24 -12.75
N LEU A 104 -5.23 -22.98 -13.20
CA LEU A 104 -4.07 -22.18 -13.55
C LEU A 104 -3.06 -22.15 -12.39
N PRO A 105 -1.78 -22.45 -12.64
CA PRO A 105 -0.74 -22.35 -11.62
C PRO A 105 -0.54 -20.91 -11.17
N PRO A 106 0.01 -20.68 -9.96
CA PRO A 106 0.20 -19.33 -9.42
C PRO A 106 1.04 -18.40 -10.33
N ALA A 107 2.01 -18.92 -11.06
CA ALA A 107 2.82 -18.16 -12.01
C ALA A 107 1.95 -17.63 -13.18
N ALA A 108 1.07 -18.48 -13.73
CA ALA A 108 0.13 -18.08 -14.80
C ALA A 108 -0.89 -17.04 -14.29
N LEU A 109 -1.43 -17.21 -13.07
CA LEU A 109 -2.31 -16.22 -12.45
C LEU A 109 -1.63 -14.86 -12.30
N ARG A 110 -0.36 -14.81 -11.86
CA ARG A 110 0.44 -13.57 -11.80
C ARG A 110 0.67 -12.96 -13.19
N ALA A 111 0.92 -13.78 -14.20
CA ALA A 111 1.11 -13.29 -15.57
C ALA A 111 -0.18 -12.67 -16.13
N VAL A 112 -1.33 -13.27 -15.88
CA VAL A 112 -2.65 -12.72 -16.26
C VAL A 112 -2.91 -11.40 -15.55
N GLU A 113 -2.68 -11.32 -14.23
CA GLU A 113 -2.84 -10.09 -13.43
C GLU A 113 -1.99 -8.95 -14.01
N ALA A 114 -0.69 -9.19 -14.21
CA ALA A 114 0.25 -8.20 -14.74
C ALA A 114 -0.12 -7.72 -16.15
N ALA A 115 -0.54 -8.64 -17.03
CA ALA A 115 -0.95 -8.33 -18.39
C ALA A 115 -2.20 -7.42 -18.41
N VAL A 116 -3.21 -7.72 -17.62
CA VAL A 116 -4.44 -6.93 -17.53
C VAL A 116 -4.18 -5.56 -16.90
N GLU A 117 -3.38 -5.47 -15.82
CA GLU A 117 -3.01 -4.19 -15.22
C GLU A 117 -2.19 -3.30 -16.17
N GLY A 118 -1.25 -3.90 -16.91
CA GLY A 118 -0.46 -3.21 -17.93
C GLY A 118 -1.33 -2.64 -19.06
N ALA A 119 -2.27 -3.44 -19.58
CA ALA A 119 -3.20 -2.99 -20.59
C ALA A 119 -4.11 -1.84 -20.10
N ALA A 120 -4.64 -1.95 -18.89
CA ALA A 120 -5.46 -0.89 -18.28
C ALA A 120 -4.67 0.42 -18.08
N ALA A 121 -3.41 0.33 -17.69
CA ALA A 121 -2.53 1.49 -17.54
C ALA A 121 -2.26 2.18 -18.89
N LEU A 122 -2.01 1.39 -19.94
CA LEU A 122 -1.80 1.89 -21.30
C LEU A 122 -3.06 2.57 -21.84
N GLU A 123 -4.24 1.97 -21.70
CA GLU A 123 -5.50 2.57 -22.15
C GLU A 123 -5.81 3.89 -21.42
N LYS A 124 -5.62 3.92 -20.11
CA LYS A 124 -5.78 5.14 -19.33
C LYS A 124 -4.85 6.25 -19.81
N ARG A 125 -3.60 5.92 -20.11
CA ARG A 125 -2.62 6.90 -20.60
C ARG A 125 -2.95 7.34 -22.01
N ARG A 126 -3.37 6.41 -22.88
CA ARG A 126 -3.79 6.67 -24.26
C ARG A 126 -4.97 7.65 -24.31
N ALA A 127 -6.01 7.42 -23.52
CA ALA A 127 -7.15 8.32 -23.43
C ALA A 127 -6.73 9.75 -23.05
N PHE A 128 -5.80 9.88 -22.09
CA PHE A 128 -5.25 11.17 -21.71
C PHE A 128 -4.49 11.85 -22.87
N VAL A 129 -3.59 11.13 -23.53
CA VAL A 129 -2.74 11.67 -24.61
C VAL A 129 -3.59 12.08 -25.81
N VAL A 130 -4.52 11.23 -26.25
CA VAL A 130 -5.46 11.54 -27.34
C VAL A 130 -6.31 12.77 -27.02
N GLY A 131 -6.75 12.93 -25.78
CA GLY A 131 -7.48 14.12 -25.34
C GLY A 131 -6.60 15.38 -25.27
N ALA A 132 -5.31 15.24 -24.95
CA ALA A 132 -4.37 16.34 -24.85
C ALA A 132 -3.83 16.83 -26.22
N ILE A 133 -3.80 15.96 -27.22
CA ILE A 133 -3.46 16.34 -28.60
C ILE A 133 -4.67 17.03 -29.24
N GLY A 134 -4.49 18.31 -29.60
CA GLY A 134 -5.56 19.11 -30.20
C GLY A 134 -6.10 18.53 -31.51
N PRO A 135 -7.35 18.85 -31.89
CA PRO A 135 -8.00 18.31 -33.09
C PRO A 135 -7.27 18.65 -34.40
N ALA A 136 -6.48 19.70 -34.42
CA ALA A 136 -5.66 20.09 -35.58
C ALA A 136 -4.56 19.07 -35.94
N HIS A 137 -4.22 18.15 -35.04
CA HIS A 137 -3.16 17.15 -35.22
C HIS A 137 -3.73 15.74 -35.39
N ALA A 138 -4.61 15.54 -36.37
CA ALA A 138 -5.35 14.30 -36.60
C ALA A 138 -4.43 13.06 -36.75
N ALA A 139 -3.34 13.18 -37.52
CA ALA A 139 -2.38 12.09 -37.73
C ALA A 139 -1.72 11.62 -36.41
N ALA A 140 -1.29 12.57 -35.55
CA ALA A 140 -0.71 12.24 -34.25
C ALA A 140 -1.72 11.62 -33.30
N ARG A 141 -2.99 12.01 -33.36
CA ARG A 141 -4.07 11.40 -32.58
C ARG A 141 -4.33 9.95 -33.00
N VAL A 142 -4.33 9.68 -34.31
CA VAL A 142 -4.47 8.31 -34.83
C VAL A 142 -3.26 7.46 -34.40
N ALA A 143 -2.04 7.97 -34.56
CA ALA A 143 -0.84 7.29 -34.08
C ALA A 143 -0.91 6.98 -32.56
N ALA A 144 -1.33 7.95 -31.74
CA ALA A 144 -1.51 7.74 -30.31
C ALA A 144 -2.61 6.71 -29.97
N GLN A 145 -3.67 6.62 -30.77
CA GLN A 145 -4.69 5.59 -30.64
C GLN A 145 -4.15 4.19 -30.97
N GLN A 146 -3.20 4.08 -31.88
CA GLN A 146 -2.62 2.82 -32.35
C GLN A 146 -1.41 2.37 -31.53
N ALA A 147 -0.77 3.26 -30.78
CA ALA A 147 0.43 2.97 -29.99
C ALA A 147 0.31 1.68 -29.18
N ALA A 148 1.28 0.78 -29.32
CA ALA A 148 1.28 -0.53 -28.67
C ALA A 148 1.89 -0.51 -27.27
N SER A 149 2.71 0.52 -26.93
CA SER A 149 3.40 0.63 -25.65
C SER A 149 3.27 2.03 -25.03
N LEU A 150 3.55 2.11 -23.72
CA LEU A 150 3.62 3.40 -23.03
C LEU A 150 4.77 4.27 -23.56
N GLU A 151 5.85 3.64 -23.95
CA GLU A 151 7.05 4.30 -24.46
C GLU A 151 6.76 4.97 -25.81
N GLU A 152 6.18 4.25 -26.75
CA GLU A 152 5.73 4.76 -28.04
C GLU A 152 4.72 5.91 -27.88
N LEU A 153 3.76 5.74 -26.98
CA LEU A 153 2.77 6.76 -26.67
C LEU A 153 3.40 8.05 -26.12
N GLU A 154 4.42 7.94 -25.25
CA GLU A 154 5.15 9.10 -24.72
C GLU A 154 5.99 9.80 -25.78
N GLN A 155 6.58 9.06 -26.72
CA GLN A 155 7.32 9.63 -27.86
C GLN A 155 6.38 10.43 -28.77
N ILE A 156 5.21 9.89 -29.09
CA ILE A 156 4.20 10.60 -29.88
C ILE A 156 3.72 11.86 -29.15
N TYR A 157 3.56 11.81 -27.83
CA TYR A 157 3.09 12.94 -27.03
C TYR A 157 4.14 14.00 -26.75
N ALA A 158 5.42 13.67 -26.83
CA ALA A 158 6.50 14.57 -26.47
C ALA A 158 6.45 15.96 -27.16
N PRO A 159 6.18 16.08 -28.48
CA PRO A 159 6.08 17.38 -29.17
C PRO A 159 4.87 18.22 -28.70
N PHE A 160 3.83 17.58 -28.16
CA PHE A 160 2.59 18.21 -27.73
C PHE A 160 2.56 18.57 -26.23
N LYS A 161 3.64 18.30 -25.50
CA LYS A 161 3.80 18.74 -24.12
C LYS A 161 4.00 20.26 -24.09
N GLY A 162 2.88 21.00 -24.21
CA GLY A 162 2.90 22.45 -24.22
C GLY A 162 3.56 23.03 -22.95
N GLN A 163 4.40 24.03 -23.11
CA GLN A 163 4.84 24.88 -22.01
C GLN A 163 3.59 25.54 -21.42
N ARG A 164 3.34 25.32 -20.13
CA ARG A 164 2.24 25.98 -19.43
C ARG A 164 2.50 27.49 -19.48
N CYS A 165 1.67 28.23 -20.22
CA CYS A 165 1.71 29.67 -20.23
C CYS A 165 1.35 30.19 -18.83
N THR A 166 2.37 30.56 -18.04
CA THR A 166 2.19 31.08 -16.68
C THR A 166 1.67 32.50 -16.72
N LEU A 167 1.05 32.96 -15.61
CA LEU A 167 0.60 34.34 -15.50
C LEU A 167 1.77 35.33 -15.68
N ALA A 168 2.95 34.97 -15.18
CA ALA A 168 4.18 35.75 -15.37
C ALA A 168 4.64 35.76 -16.83
N ALA A 169 4.51 34.66 -17.58
CA ALA A 169 4.80 34.65 -19.01
C ALA A 169 3.84 35.59 -19.79
N LYS A 170 2.56 35.59 -19.43
CA LYS A 170 1.58 36.53 -20.00
C LYS A 170 1.92 37.98 -19.65
N ALA A 171 2.33 38.24 -18.41
CA ALA A 171 2.72 39.58 -17.97
C ALA A 171 3.98 40.09 -18.73
N ARG A 172 4.98 39.23 -18.95
CA ARG A 172 6.14 39.54 -19.77
C ARG A 172 5.80 39.87 -21.23
N ALA A 173 4.85 39.12 -21.79
CA ALA A 173 4.36 39.36 -23.15
C ALA A 173 3.58 40.69 -23.27
N ALA A 174 2.85 41.07 -22.23
CA ALA A 174 2.09 42.32 -22.20
C ALA A 174 2.94 43.55 -21.89
N PHE A 175 4.02 43.39 -21.14
CA PHE A 175 4.95 44.46 -20.77
C PHE A 175 6.41 43.97 -20.82
N ALA A 176 7.14 44.28 -21.88
CA ALA A 176 8.53 43.84 -22.09
C ALA A 176 9.49 44.30 -20.97
N GLY A 177 9.20 45.44 -20.31
CA GLY A 177 9.96 45.95 -19.16
C GLY A 177 9.65 45.32 -17.82
N ALA A 178 8.77 44.30 -17.73
CA ALA A 178 8.28 43.76 -16.48
C ALA A 178 9.38 43.16 -15.60
N ASP A 179 10.38 42.46 -16.18
CA ASP A 179 11.51 41.90 -15.43
C ASP A 179 12.42 43.03 -14.88
N ALA A 180 12.79 43.99 -15.69
CA ALA A 180 13.60 45.12 -15.26
C ALA A 180 12.94 45.94 -14.14
N ALA A 181 11.64 46.18 -14.25
CA ALA A 181 10.87 46.86 -13.21
C ALA A 181 10.77 46.06 -11.91
N ALA A 182 10.62 44.72 -12.00
CA ALA A 182 10.61 43.85 -10.85
C ALA A 182 11.96 43.76 -10.14
N GLU A 183 13.04 43.69 -10.89
CA GLU A 183 14.43 43.73 -10.38
C GLU A 183 14.78 45.07 -9.74
N ALA A 184 14.41 46.20 -10.37
CA ALA A 184 14.56 47.51 -9.81
C ALA A 184 13.84 47.69 -8.47
N ALA A 185 12.61 47.14 -8.37
CA ALA A 185 11.85 47.15 -7.12
C ALA A 185 12.51 46.30 -6.01
N LEU A 186 13.16 45.18 -6.36
CA LEU A 186 13.88 44.35 -5.39
C LEU A 186 15.21 44.98 -4.95
N ALA A 187 15.92 45.60 -5.89
CA ALA A 187 17.21 46.24 -5.61
C ALA A 187 17.07 47.46 -4.66
N GLY A 188 15.92 48.13 -4.73
CA GLY A 188 15.67 49.34 -3.94
C GLY A 188 16.56 50.53 -4.34
N GLY A 189 16.74 51.47 -3.40
CA GLY A 189 17.50 52.68 -3.59
C GLY A 189 16.81 53.74 -4.47
N PRO A 190 17.40 54.96 -4.65
CA PRO A 190 16.76 56.03 -5.37
C PRO A 190 16.42 55.72 -6.84
N ARG A 191 17.37 55.03 -7.54
CA ARG A 191 17.15 54.65 -8.95
C ARG A 191 16.01 53.62 -9.13
N GLY A 192 15.91 52.64 -8.23
CA GLY A 192 14.83 51.65 -8.24
C GLY A 192 13.49 52.28 -7.94
N GLU A 193 13.44 53.19 -6.98
CA GLU A 193 12.22 53.94 -6.60
C GLU A 193 11.71 54.77 -7.76
N ASP A 194 12.59 55.53 -8.42
CA ASP A 194 12.25 56.38 -9.58
C ASP A 194 11.76 55.51 -10.76
N ALA A 195 12.41 54.38 -11.02
CA ALA A 195 11.98 53.47 -12.07
C ALA A 195 10.56 52.94 -11.82
N VAL A 196 10.26 52.54 -10.58
CA VAL A 196 8.91 52.04 -10.20
C VAL A 196 7.89 53.15 -10.19
N ALA A 197 8.27 54.39 -9.78
CA ALA A 197 7.38 55.53 -9.74
C ALA A 197 6.88 55.95 -11.14
N ARG A 198 7.72 55.78 -12.17
CA ARG A 198 7.37 56.14 -13.57
C ARG A 198 6.48 55.09 -14.27
N LEU A 199 6.25 53.92 -13.70
CA LEU A 199 5.39 52.91 -14.30
C LEU A 199 3.93 53.33 -14.35
N ARG A 200 3.27 53.12 -15.50
CA ARG A 200 1.83 53.21 -15.61
C ARG A 200 1.14 52.17 -14.73
N ARG A 201 -0.11 52.39 -14.39
CA ARG A 201 -0.88 51.48 -13.50
C ARG A 201 -0.93 50.05 -14.06
N SER A 202 -1.13 49.89 -15.38
CA SER A 202 -1.15 48.59 -16.08
C SER A 202 0.20 47.90 -15.99
N ASP A 203 1.30 48.63 -16.25
CA ASP A 203 2.64 48.09 -16.28
C ASP A 203 3.13 47.69 -14.87
N ARG A 204 2.70 48.46 -13.86
CA ARG A 204 2.91 48.12 -12.43
C ARG A 204 2.25 46.80 -12.04
N ALA A 205 1.03 46.52 -12.56
CA ALA A 205 0.36 45.25 -12.31
C ALA A 205 1.10 44.07 -12.94
N HIS A 206 1.64 44.21 -14.16
CA HIS A 206 2.44 43.20 -14.81
C HIS A 206 3.78 42.98 -14.09
N ALA A 207 4.46 44.05 -13.68
CA ALA A 207 5.69 43.97 -12.88
C ALA A 207 5.44 43.26 -11.52
N ALA A 208 4.30 43.51 -10.85
CA ALA A 208 3.93 42.83 -9.62
C ALA A 208 3.80 41.31 -9.80
N VAL A 209 3.20 40.85 -10.91
CA VAL A 209 3.05 39.42 -11.22
C VAL A 209 4.40 38.76 -11.45
N VAL A 210 5.32 39.42 -12.17
CA VAL A 210 6.68 38.91 -12.39
C VAL A 210 7.47 38.91 -11.09
N LEU A 211 7.38 39.98 -10.31
CA LEU A 211 8.00 40.07 -8.99
C LEU A 211 7.51 39.00 -8.05
N ALA A 212 6.22 38.65 -8.09
CA ALA A 212 5.65 37.54 -7.31
C ALA A 212 6.28 36.18 -7.67
N GLU A 213 6.60 35.96 -8.95
CA GLU A 213 7.34 34.77 -9.38
C GLU A 213 8.78 34.75 -8.84
N LEU A 214 9.49 35.88 -8.86
CA LEU A 214 10.84 36.03 -8.31
C LEU A 214 10.83 35.78 -6.79
N VAL A 215 9.93 36.40 -6.06
CA VAL A 215 9.72 36.14 -4.62
C VAL A 215 9.45 34.66 -4.34
N ALA A 216 8.63 34.00 -5.15
CA ALA A 216 8.33 32.57 -4.97
C ALA A 216 9.51 31.65 -5.29
N LYS A 217 10.51 32.12 -6.06
CA LYS A 217 11.76 31.42 -6.35
C LYS A 217 12.83 31.65 -5.27
N ASP A 218 12.72 32.72 -4.47
CA ASP A 218 13.71 33.05 -3.44
C ASP A 218 13.78 31.96 -2.36
N PRO A 219 14.98 31.39 -2.09
CA PRO A 219 15.15 30.35 -1.08
C PRO A 219 14.72 30.80 0.32
N ARG A 220 15.00 32.06 0.70
CA ARG A 220 14.65 32.62 2.01
C ARG A 220 13.13 32.67 2.22
N ALA A 221 12.38 33.05 1.18
CA ALA A 221 10.91 33.03 1.21
C ALA A 221 10.37 31.60 1.33
N ARG A 222 10.96 30.64 0.61
CA ARG A 222 10.59 29.22 0.71
C ARG A 222 10.84 28.63 2.08
N ASP A 223 12.01 28.94 2.67
CA ASP A 223 12.36 28.48 4.01
C ASP A 223 11.44 29.06 5.08
N ALA A 224 11.08 30.35 4.96
CA ALA A 224 10.13 30.99 5.86
C ALA A 224 8.75 30.31 5.77
N VAL A 225 8.27 30.01 4.55
CA VAL A 225 7.02 29.29 4.32
C VAL A 225 7.08 27.86 4.87
N ALA A 226 8.22 27.19 4.70
CA ALA A 226 8.41 25.84 5.24
C ALA A 226 8.29 25.84 6.78
N ARG A 227 8.95 26.79 7.45
CA ARG A 227 8.82 26.96 8.91
C ARG A 227 7.41 27.32 9.34
N ALA A 228 6.70 28.18 8.58
CA ALA A 228 5.31 28.53 8.87
C ALA A 228 4.39 27.31 8.88
N PHE A 229 4.55 26.38 7.94
CA PHE A 229 3.78 25.12 7.91
C PHE A 229 4.21 24.12 8.99
N ASP A 230 5.48 24.07 9.35
CA ASP A 230 5.97 23.18 10.41
C ASP A 230 5.47 23.60 11.81
N ARG A 231 5.34 24.91 12.05
CA ARG A 231 4.76 25.45 13.30
C ARG A 231 3.24 25.54 13.26
N GLY A 232 2.65 25.48 12.09
CA GLY A 232 1.21 25.59 11.86
C GLY A 232 0.41 24.43 12.45
N ARG A 233 -0.81 24.28 11.98
CA ARG A 233 -1.77 23.27 12.47
C ARG A 233 -2.20 22.33 11.36
N THR A 234 -2.49 21.11 11.76
CA THR A 234 -3.08 20.06 10.91
C THR A 234 -4.46 19.72 11.44
N ALA A 235 -5.45 19.79 10.57
CA ALA A 235 -6.82 19.42 10.89
C ALA A 235 -7.38 18.41 9.89
N ALA A 236 -8.27 17.55 10.37
CA ALA A 236 -8.96 16.55 9.57
C ALA A 236 -10.47 16.62 9.82
N ALA A 237 -11.22 16.95 8.80
CA ALA A 237 -12.69 16.97 8.82
C ALA A 237 -13.26 15.75 8.07
N PRO A 238 -14.49 15.32 8.37
CA PRO A 238 -15.16 14.26 7.62
C PRO A 238 -15.19 14.54 6.13
N GLY A 239 -14.91 13.52 5.32
CA GLY A 239 -15.01 13.56 3.87
C GLY A 239 -16.37 13.06 3.36
N PRO A 240 -16.58 13.05 2.03
CA PRO A 240 -17.83 12.56 1.42
C PRO A 240 -18.00 11.04 1.55
N GLU A 241 -16.90 10.27 1.58
CA GLU A 241 -16.94 8.80 1.68
C GLU A 241 -16.50 8.41 3.09
N ARG A 242 -17.47 8.21 4.00
CA ARG A 242 -17.17 7.83 5.38
C ARG A 242 -16.67 6.38 5.46
N ASP A 243 -15.52 6.18 6.11
CA ASP A 243 -14.93 4.88 6.39
C ASP A 243 -14.61 4.77 7.89
N ARG A 244 -15.18 3.75 8.54
CA ARG A 244 -14.97 3.48 9.98
C ARG A 244 -13.50 3.32 10.36
N ALA A 245 -12.66 2.85 9.42
CA ALA A 245 -11.23 2.68 9.65
C ALA A 245 -10.47 3.98 9.98
N PHE A 246 -11.06 5.14 9.68
CA PHE A 246 -10.43 6.45 9.92
C PHE A 246 -11.18 7.30 10.95
N ARG A 247 -12.17 6.72 11.65
CA ARG A 247 -13.01 7.45 12.63
C ARG A 247 -12.19 8.12 13.74
N ASP A 248 -11.13 7.46 14.20
CA ASP A 248 -10.26 7.96 15.28
C ASP A 248 -9.50 9.24 14.91
N TYR A 249 -9.47 9.58 13.63
CA TYR A 249 -8.83 10.78 13.10
C TYR A 249 -9.82 11.88 12.71
N GLU A 250 -11.13 11.63 12.81
CA GLU A 250 -12.16 12.65 12.58
C GLU A 250 -12.08 13.72 13.68
N GLY A 251 -12.12 15.00 13.28
CA GLY A 251 -12.01 16.11 14.22
C GLY A 251 -10.59 16.36 14.76
N LEU A 252 -9.56 15.66 14.25
CA LEU A 252 -8.19 15.97 14.61
C LEU A 252 -7.88 17.43 14.30
N ASP A 253 -7.40 18.19 15.30
CA ASP A 253 -6.84 19.53 15.16
C ASP A 253 -5.67 19.71 16.14
N ARG A 254 -4.46 19.62 15.61
CA ARG A 254 -3.22 19.64 16.40
C ARG A 254 -2.13 20.46 15.72
N PRO A 255 -1.15 21.00 16.49
CA PRO A 255 0.08 21.51 15.90
C PRO A 255 0.73 20.46 15.01
N THR A 256 1.13 20.84 13.79
CA THR A 256 1.67 19.94 12.76
C THR A 256 2.84 19.09 13.28
N ARG A 257 3.69 19.66 14.15
CA ARG A 257 4.83 18.97 14.77
C ARG A 257 4.44 17.85 15.75
N HIS A 258 3.21 17.89 16.30
CA HIS A 258 2.71 16.92 17.29
C HIS A 258 1.85 15.82 16.65
N VAL A 259 1.70 15.80 15.33
CA VAL A 259 1.05 14.70 14.61
C VAL A 259 2.08 13.58 14.45
N SER A 260 1.78 12.40 15.00
CA SER A 260 2.68 11.24 14.96
C SER A 260 2.85 10.67 13.54
N HIS A 261 3.94 9.97 13.31
CA HIS A 261 4.25 9.38 11.99
C HIS A 261 3.15 8.43 11.50
N HIS A 262 2.64 7.55 12.36
CA HIS A 262 1.54 6.65 11.97
C HIS A 262 0.25 7.40 11.62
N ALA A 263 -0.03 8.50 12.31
CA ALA A 263 -1.19 9.35 12.01
C ALA A 263 -1.04 10.02 10.63
N TRP A 264 0.16 10.47 10.23
CA TRP A 264 0.39 11.01 8.89
C TRP A 264 0.10 9.99 7.79
N LEU A 265 0.49 8.72 7.98
CA LEU A 265 0.19 7.65 7.02
C LEU A 265 -1.31 7.32 6.99
N ALA A 266 -1.99 7.37 8.14
CA ALA A 266 -3.44 7.18 8.21
C ALA A 266 -4.20 8.33 7.54
N LEU A 267 -3.85 9.58 7.85
CA LEU A 267 -4.45 10.79 7.25
C LEU A 267 -4.27 10.81 5.72
N ARG A 268 -3.10 10.40 5.23
CA ARG A 268 -2.87 10.30 3.78
C ARG A 268 -3.81 9.28 3.13
N ARG A 269 -3.90 8.07 3.69
CA ARG A 269 -4.81 7.03 3.19
C ARG A 269 -6.28 7.47 3.23
N ALA A 270 -6.68 8.11 4.33
CA ALA A 270 -8.02 8.64 4.50
C ALA A 270 -8.35 9.72 3.45
N ALA A 271 -7.39 10.60 3.14
CA ALA A 271 -7.55 11.62 2.11
C ALA A 271 -7.62 11.01 0.69
N GLU A 272 -6.81 9.99 0.39
CA GLU A 272 -6.87 9.24 -0.88
C GLU A 272 -8.20 8.49 -1.05
N ALA A 273 -8.74 7.94 0.05
CA ALA A 273 -10.05 7.29 0.09
C ALA A 273 -11.22 8.29 0.15
N LYS A 274 -10.95 9.59 0.20
CA LYS A 274 -11.93 10.67 0.40
C LYS A 274 -12.75 10.54 1.70
N ALA A 275 -12.29 9.72 2.64
CA ALA A 275 -12.91 9.52 3.95
C ALA A 275 -12.70 10.74 4.85
N LEU A 276 -11.53 11.40 4.76
CA LEU A 276 -11.24 12.63 5.48
C LEU A 276 -10.73 13.74 4.56
N LYS A 277 -11.09 14.97 4.88
CA LYS A 277 -10.56 16.18 4.27
C LYS A 277 -9.45 16.74 5.16
N VAL A 278 -8.20 16.46 4.78
CA VAL A 278 -7.01 16.89 5.53
C VAL A 278 -6.59 18.29 5.11
N SER A 279 -6.43 19.18 6.08
CA SER A 279 -5.97 20.55 5.87
C SER A 279 -4.74 20.86 6.71
N LEU A 280 -3.80 21.59 6.12
CA LEU A 280 -2.64 22.17 6.78
C LEU A 280 -2.77 23.69 6.71
N SER A 281 -2.68 24.33 7.86
CA SER A 281 -2.69 25.79 7.98
C SER A 281 -1.32 26.26 8.48
N PRO A 282 -0.69 27.26 7.83
CA PRO A 282 0.56 27.81 8.31
C PRO A 282 0.34 28.67 9.57
N ASP A 283 1.38 28.85 10.34
CA ASP A 283 1.39 29.86 11.40
C ASP A 283 1.32 31.26 10.77
N ARG A 284 0.43 32.12 11.27
CA ARG A 284 0.19 33.46 10.71
C ARG A 284 1.42 34.38 10.89
N ASP A 285 2.08 34.27 12.01
CA ASP A 285 3.24 35.13 12.31
C ASP A 285 4.42 34.81 11.41
N ASP A 286 4.63 33.52 11.10
CA ASP A 286 5.69 33.09 10.19
C ASP A 286 5.34 33.32 8.71
N ALA A 287 4.05 33.43 8.36
CA ALA A 287 3.64 33.80 7.00
C ALA A 287 4.06 35.25 6.65
N ALA A 288 3.98 36.17 7.61
CA ALA A 288 4.49 37.53 7.43
C ALA A 288 6.04 37.58 7.36
N ALA A 289 6.74 36.60 7.92
CA ALA A 289 8.21 36.51 7.84
C ALA A 289 8.69 36.24 6.41
N ALA A 290 7.89 35.57 5.56
CA ALA A 290 8.23 35.38 4.15
C ALA A 290 8.38 36.74 3.42
N PHE A 291 7.52 37.68 3.75
CA PHE A 291 7.65 39.06 3.23
C PHE A 291 8.94 39.74 3.72
N ARG A 292 9.19 39.71 5.04
CA ARG A 292 10.39 40.32 5.63
C ARG A 292 11.71 39.72 5.11
N ALA A 293 11.68 38.43 4.77
CA ALA A 293 12.88 37.73 4.27
C ALA A 293 13.38 38.27 2.92
N VAL A 294 12.47 38.82 2.10
CA VAL A 294 12.77 39.27 0.73
C VAL A 294 12.84 40.81 0.67
N ALA A 295 12.19 41.53 1.57
CA ALA A 295 12.20 42.99 1.62
C ALA A 295 13.60 43.52 1.95
N ALA A 296 14.17 44.31 1.05
CA ALA A 296 15.39 45.08 1.34
C ALA A 296 15.08 46.18 2.38
N ARG A 297 16.09 46.54 3.22
CA ARG A 297 15.90 47.52 4.29
C ARG A 297 15.63 48.94 3.76
N ASP A 298 16.19 49.28 2.60
CA ASP A 298 16.21 50.64 2.01
C ASP A 298 15.27 50.78 0.80
N LEU A 299 14.05 50.24 0.93
CA LEU A 299 13.00 50.41 -0.09
C LEU A 299 12.25 51.71 0.11
N GLY A 300 12.19 52.56 -0.94
CA GLY A 300 11.30 53.69 -0.99
C GLY A 300 9.82 53.31 -1.04
N PRO A 301 8.88 54.27 -0.87
CA PRO A 301 7.46 53.99 -0.71
C PRO A 301 6.80 53.28 -1.89
N GLN A 302 7.23 53.56 -3.15
CA GLN A 302 6.65 52.95 -4.35
C GLN A 302 7.12 51.51 -4.52
N SER A 303 8.43 51.27 -4.38
CA SER A 303 9.02 49.92 -4.43
C SER A 303 8.50 49.05 -3.32
N ARG A 304 8.35 49.60 -2.09
CA ARG A 304 7.76 48.89 -0.93
C ARG A 304 6.31 48.51 -1.18
N ARG A 305 5.52 49.37 -1.81
CA ARG A 305 4.12 49.08 -2.17
C ARG A 305 4.06 47.98 -3.22
N LEU A 306 4.85 48.09 -4.31
CA LEU A 306 4.89 47.08 -5.36
C LEU A 306 5.34 45.72 -4.82
N LEU A 307 6.36 45.64 -3.96
CA LEU A 307 6.82 44.43 -3.32
C LEU A 307 5.76 43.82 -2.39
N ARG A 308 5.01 44.65 -1.65
CA ARG A 308 3.91 44.18 -0.80
C ARG A 308 2.83 43.49 -1.63
N ASP A 309 2.36 44.14 -2.70
CA ASP A 309 1.35 43.59 -3.61
C ASP A 309 1.86 42.27 -4.26
N ALA A 310 3.12 42.24 -4.67
CA ALA A 310 3.76 41.05 -5.22
C ALA A 310 3.90 39.92 -4.20
N CYS A 311 4.25 40.21 -2.94
CA CYS A 311 4.33 39.21 -1.87
C CYS A 311 2.96 38.64 -1.50
N ASP A 312 1.93 39.46 -1.50
CA ASP A 312 0.54 39.02 -1.27
C ASP A 312 0.07 38.06 -2.38
N ASP A 313 0.36 38.39 -3.65
CA ASP A 313 0.06 37.51 -4.78
C ASP A 313 0.90 36.23 -4.72
N ALA A 314 2.23 36.37 -4.49
CA ALA A 314 3.13 35.21 -4.33
C ALA A 314 2.64 34.28 -3.23
N TRP A 315 2.24 34.83 -2.06
CA TRP A 315 1.70 34.06 -0.95
C TRP A 315 0.44 33.29 -1.33
N LYS A 316 -0.57 34.00 -1.83
CA LYS A 316 -1.88 33.41 -2.13
C LYS A 316 -1.82 32.37 -3.25
N ARG A 317 -1.12 32.69 -4.32
CA ARG A 317 -1.16 31.94 -5.58
C ARG A 317 -0.02 30.91 -5.70
N LEU A 318 1.18 31.18 -5.20
CA LEU A 318 2.37 30.38 -5.44
C LEU A 318 2.91 29.69 -4.18
N LEU A 319 3.22 30.47 -3.13
CA LEU A 319 3.94 29.98 -1.97
C LEU A 319 3.07 29.11 -1.04
N LYS A 320 1.87 29.59 -0.67
CA LYS A 320 0.97 28.84 0.24
C LYS A 320 0.53 27.49 -0.33
N PRO A 321 0.07 27.36 -1.60
CA PRO A 321 -0.30 26.06 -2.18
C PRO A 321 0.90 25.13 -2.33
N ARG A 322 2.06 25.68 -2.68
CA ARG A 322 3.31 24.94 -2.81
C ARG A 322 3.81 24.47 -1.44
N GLY A 323 3.91 25.38 -0.47
CA GLY A 323 4.34 25.08 0.89
C GLY A 323 3.48 24.00 1.56
N LYS A 324 2.14 24.09 1.38
CA LYS A 324 1.23 23.04 1.84
C LYS A 324 1.58 21.66 1.26
N ARG A 325 1.81 21.56 -0.06
CA ARG A 325 2.16 20.29 -0.72
C ARG A 325 3.52 19.77 -0.26
N GLU A 326 4.52 20.65 -0.17
CA GLU A 326 5.88 20.31 0.26
C GLU A 326 5.92 19.88 1.74
N ALA A 327 5.20 20.59 2.61
CA ALA A 327 5.08 20.22 4.02
C ALA A 327 4.40 18.85 4.19
N LEU A 328 3.28 18.62 3.51
CA LEU A 328 2.61 17.32 3.53
C LEU A 328 3.54 16.19 3.02
N LYS A 329 4.23 16.43 1.90
CA LYS A 329 5.18 15.46 1.33
C LYS A 329 6.28 15.13 2.34
N ARG A 330 6.96 16.13 2.92
CA ARG A 330 8.03 15.91 3.91
C ARG A 330 7.55 15.08 5.11
N ARG A 331 6.38 15.42 5.68
CA ARG A 331 5.80 14.69 6.82
C ARG A 331 5.47 13.25 6.46
N VAL A 332 4.88 13.01 5.29
CA VAL A 332 4.58 11.66 4.81
C VAL A 332 5.85 10.88 4.50
N ASP A 333 6.86 11.50 3.90
CA ASP A 333 8.11 10.81 3.57
C ASP A 333 8.90 10.46 4.85
N ALA A 334 8.95 11.35 5.85
CA ALA A 334 9.50 11.04 7.16
C ALA A 334 8.74 9.89 7.86
N ALA A 335 7.40 9.90 7.77
CA ALA A 335 6.57 8.85 8.32
C ALA A 335 6.78 7.48 7.63
N LYS A 336 7.09 7.49 6.34
CA LYS A 336 7.44 6.26 5.60
C LYS A 336 8.77 5.70 6.04
N VAL A 337 9.80 6.55 6.21
CA VAL A 337 11.12 6.12 6.71
C VAL A 337 10.96 5.45 8.08
N GLU A 338 10.23 6.09 9.00
CA GLU A 338 9.96 5.52 10.33
C GLU A 338 9.21 4.18 10.23
N ALA A 339 8.21 4.09 9.37
CA ALA A 339 7.46 2.85 9.16
C ALA A 339 8.34 1.73 8.60
N VAL A 340 9.28 2.04 7.69
CA VAL A 340 10.25 1.07 7.15
C VAL A 340 11.22 0.62 8.24
N THR A 341 11.72 1.54 9.06
CA THR A 341 12.61 1.22 10.19
C THR A 341 11.92 0.29 11.20
N CYS A 342 10.69 0.59 11.57
CA CYS A 342 9.88 -0.26 12.43
C CYS A 342 9.64 -1.65 11.81
N PHE A 343 9.30 -1.68 10.52
CA PHE A 343 9.11 -2.91 9.77
C PHE A 343 10.39 -3.75 9.74
N ALA A 344 11.53 -3.15 9.40
CA ALA A 344 12.83 -3.84 9.36
C ALA A 344 13.19 -4.43 10.73
N SER A 345 12.94 -3.69 11.82
CA SER A 345 13.13 -4.19 13.18
C SER A 345 12.26 -5.41 13.48
N ASN A 346 10.97 -5.38 13.08
CA ASN A 346 10.07 -6.51 13.28
C ASN A 346 10.46 -7.74 12.45
N VAL A 347 10.89 -7.55 11.20
CA VAL A 347 11.41 -8.63 10.35
C VAL A 347 12.68 -9.22 10.98
N LYS A 348 13.60 -8.38 11.44
CA LYS A 348 14.80 -8.84 12.13
C LYS A 348 14.48 -9.75 13.33
N HIS A 349 13.49 -9.39 14.15
CA HIS A 349 13.07 -10.23 15.28
C HIS A 349 12.47 -11.58 14.83
N LEU A 350 11.77 -11.61 13.69
CA LEU A 350 11.28 -12.87 13.14
C LEU A 350 12.41 -13.76 12.63
N LEU A 351 13.37 -13.18 11.91
CA LEU A 351 14.51 -13.89 11.34
C LEU A 351 15.45 -14.43 12.43
N LEU A 352 15.65 -13.69 13.50
CA LEU A 352 16.52 -14.05 14.62
C LEU A 352 15.78 -14.83 15.74
N GLY A 353 14.61 -15.40 15.46
CA GLY A 353 13.94 -16.32 16.36
C GLY A 353 14.83 -17.51 16.71
N ALA A 354 14.81 -17.97 17.95
CA ALA A 354 15.59 -19.14 18.34
C ALA A 354 15.07 -20.40 17.64
N PRO A 355 15.94 -21.19 16.98
CA PRO A 355 15.55 -22.46 16.43
C PRO A 355 15.22 -23.46 17.52
N LEU A 356 14.43 -24.47 17.20
CA LEU A 356 14.16 -25.58 18.11
C LEU A 356 15.47 -26.34 18.38
N PRO A 357 15.85 -26.55 19.67
CA PRO A 357 17.08 -27.28 19.97
C PRO A 357 17.05 -28.67 19.32
N SER A 358 18.12 -29.00 18.58
CA SER A 358 18.28 -30.33 18.00
C SER A 358 18.35 -31.37 19.11
N ARG A 359 17.39 -32.28 19.12
CA ARG A 359 17.47 -33.51 19.94
C ARG A 359 18.03 -34.60 19.03
N GLY A 360 19.05 -35.29 19.45
CA GLY A 360 19.88 -36.21 18.66
C GLY A 360 19.17 -37.44 18.05
N ASP A 361 17.84 -37.47 18.04
CA ASP A 361 17.08 -38.53 17.39
C ASP A 361 16.88 -38.22 15.90
N ALA A 362 17.41 -39.09 15.04
CA ALA A 362 17.38 -38.89 13.59
C ALA A 362 15.97 -38.99 12.99
N GLU A 363 15.04 -39.67 13.65
CA GLU A 363 13.67 -39.88 13.17
C GLU A 363 12.66 -38.92 13.84
N ALA A 364 13.13 -38.03 14.71
CA ALA A 364 12.30 -37.05 15.37
C ALA A 364 11.59 -36.11 14.38
N VAL A 365 10.31 -35.79 14.67
CA VAL A 365 9.50 -34.94 13.81
C VAL A 365 8.91 -33.76 14.57
N VAL A 366 8.70 -32.67 13.84
CA VAL A 366 7.85 -31.55 14.21
C VAL A 366 6.57 -31.61 13.39
N VAL A 367 5.44 -31.50 14.06
CA VAL A 367 4.14 -31.40 13.43
C VAL A 367 3.75 -29.94 13.33
N ALA A 368 3.09 -29.52 12.27
CA ALA A 368 2.45 -28.21 12.23
C ALA A 368 0.97 -28.31 11.96
N LEU A 369 0.21 -27.38 12.57
CA LEU A 369 -1.20 -27.17 12.31
C LEU A 369 -1.44 -25.74 11.83
N ASP A 370 -1.89 -25.60 10.59
CA ASP A 370 -2.35 -24.33 9.99
C ASP A 370 -3.87 -24.21 10.24
N PRO A 371 -4.33 -23.32 11.15
CA PRO A 371 -5.73 -23.21 11.52
C PRO A 371 -6.61 -22.77 10.34
N GLY A 372 -7.59 -23.57 9.96
CA GLY A 372 -8.53 -23.28 8.88
C GLY A 372 -9.97 -23.15 9.37
N PHE A 373 -10.75 -22.24 8.76
CA PHE A 373 -12.14 -21.99 9.12
C PHE A 373 -13.12 -22.93 8.40
N ALA A 374 -13.00 -23.04 7.09
CA ALA A 374 -13.97 -23.72 6.25
C ALA A 374 -13.61 -25.18 5.95
N HIS A 375 -12.30 -25.50 5.88
CA HIS A 375 -11.82 -26.80 5.37
C HIS A 375 -11.02 -27.58 6.41
N GLY A 376 -11.24 -27.32 7.71
CA GLY A 376 -10.50 -27.96 8.79
C GLY A 376 -9.07 -27.41 8.97
N HIS A 377 -8.35 -28.00 9.92
CA HIS A 377 -6.95 -27.68 10.19
C HIS A 377 -6.04 -28.51 9.29
N LYS A 378 -5.15 -27.84 8.60
CA LYS A 378 -4.19 -28.47 7.70
C LYS A 378 -2.95 -28.82 8.49
N GLY A 379 -2.55 -30.08 8.44
CA GLY A 379 -1.38 -30.60 9.12
C GLY A 379 -0.25 -30.94 8.17
N ALA A 380 0.98 -30.77 8.65
CA ALA A 380 2.19 -31.30 8.01
C ALA A 380 3.13 -31.86 9.07
N VAL A 381 3.86 -32.89 8.71
CA VAL A 381 4.89 -33.54 9.53
C VAL A 381 6.23 -33.34 8.86
N VAL A 382 7.16 -32.76 9.59
CA VAL A 382 8.48 -32.40 9.09
C VAL A 382 9.56 -33.03 9.97
N ARG A 383 10.49 -33.70 9.35
CA ARG A 383 11.60 -34.37 10.04
C ARG A 383 12.61 -33.33 10.54
N VAL A 384 13.07 -33.49 11.78
CA VAL A 384 13.93 -32.52 12.46
C VAL A 384 15.30 -32.40 11.79
N ARG A 385 15.92 -33.49 11.38
CA ARG A 385 17.30 -33.52 10.88
C ARG A 385 17.53 -32.76 9.58
N ASP A 386 16.55 -32.73 8.69
CA ASP A 386 16.70 -32.21 7.31
C ASP A 386 15.57 -31.31 6.85
N GLY A 387 14.55 -31.10 7.67
CA GLY A 387 13.39 -30.27 7.30
C GLY A 387 12.50 -30.89 6.21
N ALA A 388 12.69 -32.18 5.87
CA ALA A 388 11.87 -32.85 4.86
C ALA A 388 10.43 -33.04 5.33
N CYS A 389 9.45 -32.74 4.48
CA CYS A 389 8.04 -33.00 4.75
C CYS A 389 7.76 -34.50 4.50
N VAL A 390 7.54 -35.27 5.56
CA VAL A 390 7.30 -36.72 5.52
C VAL A 390 5.84 -37.10 5.55
N GLY A 391 4.93 -36.14 5.80
CA GLY A 391 3.51 -36.37 5.78
C GLY A 391 2.69 -35.10 5.77
N SER A 392 1.45 -35.18 5.31
CA SER A 392 0.49 -34.08 5.40
C SER A 392 -0.93 -34.63 5.52
N PHE A 393 -1.77 -33.94 6.32
CA PHE A 393 -3.11 -34.39 6.64
C PHE A 393 -4.05 -33.20 6.83
N VAL A 394 -5.34 -33.49 7.01
CA VAL A 394 -6.36 -32.50 7.39
C VAL A 394 -7.18 -33.08 8.54
N VAL A 395 -7.38 -32.30 9.59
CA VAL A 395 -8.22 -32.65 10.73
C VAL A 395 -9.42 -31.71 10.76
N ALA A 396 -10.58 -32.24 11.13
CA ALA A 396 -11.78 -31.44 11.27
C ALA A 396 -11.57 -30.29 12.27
N LYS A 397 -12.26 -29.19 12.02
CA LYS A 397 -12.22 -28.04 12.91
C LYS A 397 -12.80 -28.40 14.27
N PRO A 398 -12.09 -28.19 15.40
CA PRO A 398 -12.65 -28.40 16.72
C PRO A 398 -13.79 -27.41 17.01
N PRO A 399 -14.66 -27.72 17.99
CA PRO A 399 -15.71 -26.83 18.44
C PRO A 399 -15.20 -25.44 18.85
N SER A 400 -16.05 -24.45 18.81
CA SER A 400 -15.74 -23.11 19.29
C SER A 400 -15.77 -23.04 20.82
N ASP A 401 -15.23 -21.98 21.40
CA ASP A 401 -15.29 -21.73 22.85
C ASP A 401 -16.75 -21.66 23.41
N ARG A 402 -17.69 -21.33 22.54
CA ARG A 402 -19.13 -21.27 22.89
C ARG A 402 -19.79 -22.63 23.04
N ASP A 403 -19.24 -23.65 22.39
CA ASP A 403 -19.77 -25.02 22.42
C ASP A 403 -19.40 -25.77 23.73
N GLY A 404 -18.54 -25.19 24.55
CA GLY A 404 -18.12 -25.74 25.85
C GLY A 404 -17.04 -26.82 25.75
N PRO A 405 -16.34 -27.09 26.87
CA PRO A 405 -15.22 -28.06 26.90
C PRO A 405 -15.67 -29.52 26.81
N SER A 406 -16.93 -29.81 27.13
CA SER A 406 -17.51 -31.17 27.16
C SER A 406 -18.14 -31.58 25.83
N ASP A 407 -18.10 -30.76 24.79
CA ASP A 407 -18.64 -31.10 23.48
C ASP A 407 -17.97 -32.38 22.93
N PRO A 408 -18.71 -33.41 22.55
CA PRO A 408 -18.15 -34.68 22.07
C PRO A 408 -17.29 -34.54 20.81
N ARG A 409 -17.50 -33.48 20.03
CA ARG A 409 -16.68 -33.16 18.84
C ARG A 409 -15.21 -32.91 19.18
N TRP A 410 -14.89 -32.45 20.42
CA TRP A 410 -13.52 -32.33 20.87
C TRP A 410 -12.79 -33.66 20.89
N LYS A 411 -13.45 -34.70 21.41
CA LYS A 411 -12.90 -36.07 21.45
C LYS A 411 -12.70 -36.59 20.04
N ALA A 412 -13.68 -36.46 19.18
CA ALA A 412 -13.58 -36.91 17.78
C ALA A 412 -12.42 -36.22 17.03
N CYS A 413 -12.20 -34.91 17.24
CA CYS A 413 -11.09 -34.20 16.66
C CYS A 413 -9.73 -34.63 17.23
N ALA A 414 -9.67 -34.93 18.54
CA ALA A 414 -8.47 -35.44 19.20
C ALA A 414 -8.10 -36.83 18.69
N ASP A 415 -9.05 -37.74 18.63
CA ASP A 415 -8.88 -39.11 18.13
C ASP A 415 -8.44 -39.13 16.66
N ALA A 416 -8.98 -38.21 15.84
CA ALA A 416 -8.60 -38.05 14.45
C ALA A 416 -7.17 -37.50 14.31
N LEU A 417 -6.78 -36.53 15.14
CA LEU A 417 -5.42 -35.99 15.15
C LEU A 417 -4.44 -37.06 15.63
N GLU A 418 -4.73 -37.76 16.72
CA GLU A 418 -3.89 -38.86 17.23
C GLU A 418 -3.70 -39.95 16.17
N THR A 419 -4.77 -40.34 15.48
CA THR A 419 -4.71 -41.32 14.40
C THR A 419 -3.81 -40.86 13.26
N ALA A 420 -3.91 -39.58 12.88
CA ALA A 420 -3.08 -38.99 11.83
C ALA A 420 -1.60 -38.89 12.24
N LEU A 421 -1.30 -38.79 13.53
CA LEU A 421 0.06 -38.65 14.06
C LEU A 421 0.71 -40.01 14.42
N ARG A 422 -0.08 -41.07 14.59
CA ARG A 422 0.40 -42.39 15.01
C ARG A 422 1.59 -42.94 14.20
N PRO A 423 1.68 -42.74 12.87
CA PRO A 423 2.81 -43.22 12.09
C PRO A 423 4.13 -42.47 12.35
N TYR A 424 4.08 -41.34 13.07
CA TYR A 424 5.19 -40.42 13.21
C TYR A 424 5.59 -40.30 14.69
N ALA A 425 6.63 -40.96 15.08
CA ALA A 425 7.19 -40.87 16.43
C ALA A 425 8.71 -40.96 16.39
N PRO A 426 9.43 -40.23 17.26
CA PRO A 426 8.91 -39.33 18.31
C PRO A 426 8.54 -37.93 17.81
N ILE A 427 7.46 -37.37 18.32
CA ILE A 427 7.04 -35.99 18.05
C ILE A 427 7.70 -35.07 19.08
N VAL A 428 8.55 -34.16 18.63
CA VAL A 428 9.30 -33.24 19.51
C VAL A 428 8.43 -32.05 19.92
N ALA A 429 7.69 -31.47 18.99
CA ALA A 429 6.80 -30.35 19.23
C ALA A 429 5.75 -30.18 18.12
N VAL A 430 4.70 -29.43 18.44
CA VAL A 430 3.68 -29.03 17.49
C VAL A 430 3.74 -27.51 17.26
N ALA A 431 3.95 -27.09 16.02
CA ALA A 431 3.86 -25.69 15.60
C ALA A 431 2.39 -25.34 15.31
N VAL A 432 1.78 -24.47 16.06
CA VAL A 432 0.41 -24.01 15.84
C VAL A 432 0.43 -22.62 15.24
N GLY A 433 -0.19 -22.43 14.06
CA GLY A 433 -0.31 -21.11 13.44
C GLY A 433 -1.05 -20.10 14.31
N ASP A 434 -0.67 -18.80 14.24
CA ASP A 434 -1.24 -17.71 15.04
C ASP A 434 -2.50 -17.07 14.40
N GLY A 435 -3.06 -17.68 13.35
CA GLY A 435 -4.23 -17.17 12.64
C GLY A 435 -5.56 -17.36 13.35
N ALA A 436 -6.62 -17.09 12.61
CA ALA A 436 -7.97 -17.28 13.10
C ALA A 436 -8.19 -18.75 13.53
N ASN A 437 -8.80 -18.94 14.69
CA ASN A 437 -9.00 -20.28 15.31
C ASN A 437 -7.74 -20.96 15.88
N SER A 438 -6.65 -20.25 16.05
CA SER A 438 -5.42 -20.75 16.70
C SER A 438 -5.68 -21.30 18.11
N ARG A 439 -6.52 -20.65 18.90
CA ARG A 439 -6.88 -21.10 20.26
C ARG A 439 -7.55 -22.49 20.27
N GLY A 440 -8.43 -22.77 19.28
CA GLY A 440 -9.03 -24.09 19.12
C GLY A 440 -7.97 -25.17 18.82
N CYS A 441 -7.01 -24.88 17.95
CA CYS A 441 -5.87 -25.74 17.69
C CYS A 441 -5.01 -25.99 18.93
N GLN A 442 -4.67 -24.94 19.68
CA GLN A 442 -3.87 -25.06 20.91
C GLN A 442 -4.53 -25.97 21.93
N ARG A 443 -5.85 -25.82 22.16
CA ARG A 443 -6.62 -26.70 23.04
C ARG A 443 -6.66 -28.14 22.56
N LEU A 444 -6.76 -28.34 21.24
CA LEU A 444 -6.75 -29.68 20.65
C LEU A 444 -5.41 -30.38 20.91
N VAL A 445 -4.30 -29.69 20.69
CA VAL A 445 -2.95 -30.21 20.93
C VAL A 445 -2.69 -30.46 22.42
N ALA A 446 -3.13 -29.55 23.28
CA ALA A 446 -3.02 -29.69 24.74
C ALA A 446 -3.77 -30.93 25.28
N ARG A 447 -4.87 -31.35 24.66
CA ARG A 447 -5.59 -32.59 25.03
C ARG A 447 -4.80 -33.86 24.73
N LEU A 448 -3.86 -33.81 23.79
CA LEU A 448 -2.95 -34.91 23.46
C LEU A 448 -1.65 -34.84 24.26
N GLU A 449 -1.54 -33.90 25.21
CA GLU A 449 -0.36 -33.67 26.05
C GLU A 449 0.94 -33.46 25.24
N LEU A 450 0.83 -33.02 23.97
CA LEU A 450 1.96 -32.73 23.13
C LEU A 450 2.52 -31.32 23.40
N PRO A 451 3.85 -31.16 23.48
CA PRO A 451 4.44 -29.83 23.58
C PRO A 451 4.17 -29.03 22.31
N TYR A 452 3.76 -27.75 22.47
CA TYR A 452 3.47 -26.91 21.31
C TYR A 452 4.03 -25.50 21.45
N ALA A 453 4.25 -24.85 20.32
CA ALA A 453 4.59 -23.44 20.21
C ALA A 453 3.68 -22.76 19.18
N VAL A 454 3.29 -21.51 19.47
CA VAL A 454 2.54 -20.70 18.52
C VAL A 454 3.52 -20.03 17.56
N VAL A 455 3.35 -20.30 16.26
CA VAL A 455 4.23 -19.83 15.19
C VAL A 455 3.47 -18.85 14.30
N ARG A 456 4.10 -17.75 13.94
CA ARG A 456 3.51 -16.77 13.03
C ARG A 456 3.27 -17.36 11.64
N GLU A 457 2.02 -17.30 11.16
CA GLU A 457 1.64 -17.81 9.84
C GLU A 457 1.81 -16.78 8.71
N CYS A 458 2.21 -15.53 9.04
CA CYS A 458 2.41 -14.49 8.03
C CYS A 458 3.28 -14.99 6.86
N GLY A 459 2.84 -14.75 5.63
CA GLY A 459 3.53 -15.20 4.42
C GLY A 459 3.41 -16.70 4.09
N ALA A 460 2.89 -17.58 4.97
CA ALA A 460 2.76 -19.01 4.70
C ALA A 460 1.88 -19.30 3.48
N SER A 461 0.77 -18.60 3.33
CA SER A 461 -0.09 -18.68 2.14
C SER A 461 0.62 -18.19 0.87
N THR A 462 1.48 -17.16 0.98
CA THR A 462 2.26 -16.66 -0.15
C THR A 462 3.32 -17.67 -0.55
N TYR A 463 4.07 -18.23 0.41
CA TYR A 463 5.04 -19.29 0.18
C TYR A 463 4.40 -20.50 -0.53
N SER A 464 3.26 -20.99 -0.03
CA SER A 464 2.60 -22.16 -0.62
C SER A 464 2.31 -22.03 -2.13
N ALA A 465 2.20 -20.81 -2.64
CA ALA A 465 1.93 -20.51 -4.04
C ALA A 465 3.19 -20.07 -4.83
N THR A 466 4.40 -20.26 -4.30
CA THR A 466 5.65 -20.01 -5.01
C THR A 466 6.11 -21.26 -5.77
N ASP A 467 6.92 -21.03 -6.81
CA ASP A 467 7.56 -22.13 -7.55
C ASP A 467 8.55 -22.86 -6.64
N LEU A 468 9.29 -22.14 -5.79
CA LEU A 468 10.16 -22.70 -4.77
C LEU A 468 9.44 -23.70 -3.85
N ALA A 469 8.22 -23.35 -3.38
CA ALA A 469 7.44 -24.28 -2.57
C ALA A 469 6.97 -25.52 -3.35
N ALA A 470 6.80 -25.42 -4.67
CA ALA A 470 6.49 -26.57 -5.51
C ALA A 470 7.69 -27.50 -5.67
N GLU A 471 8.90 -26.94 -5.79
CA GLU A 471 10.16 -27.68 -5.88
C GLU A 471 10.54 -28.33 -4.55
N GLU A 472 10.41 -27.61 -3.43
CA GLU A 472 10.77 -28.12 -2.09
C GLU A 472 9.78 -29.14 -1.51
N LEU A 473 8.53 -29.13 -1.97
CA LEU A 473 7.44 -29.93 -1.45
C LEU A 473 6.71 -30.68 -2.59
N PRO A 474 7.45 -31.52 -3.34
CA PRO A 474 6.85 -32.33 -4.41
C PRO A 474 5.81 -33.29 -3.80
N GLY A 475 4.64 -33.41 -4.44
CA GLY A 475 3.55 -34.26 -3.96
C GLY A 475 2.74 -33.73 -2.77
N VAL A 476 3.15 -32.63 -2.12
CA VAL A 476 2.36 -31.97 -1.08
C VAL A 476 1.33 -31.05 -1.74
N PRO A 477 0.02 -31.24 -1.49
CA PRO A 477 -1.02 -30.37 -2.00
C PRO A 477 -0.78 -28.90 -1.66
N LEU A 478 -1.08 -27.99 -2.59
CA LEU A 478 -0.81 -26.55 -2.48
C LEU A 478 -1.36 -25.95 -1.17
N GLU A 479 -2.55 -26.37 -0.77
CA GLU A 479 -3.21 -25.90 0.45
C GLU A 479 -2.52 -26.37 1.74
N ARG A 480 -1.68 -27.42 1.71
CA ARG A 480 -0.97 -27.96 2.87
C ARG A 480 0.48 -27.52 2.98
N ARG A 481 1.05 -26.97 1.91
CA ARG A 481 2.45 -26.47 1.91
C ARG A 481 2.70 -25.38 2.95
N GLY A 482 1.65 -24.58 3.28
CA GLY A 482 1.72 -23.60 4.35
C GLY A 482 2.00 -24.22 5.71
N ALA A 483 1.39 -25.37 6.03
CA ALA A 483 1.65 -26.08 7.28
C ALA A 483 3.09 -26.60 7.35
N ALA A 484 3.64 -27.15 6.25
CA ALA A 484 5.05 -27.54 6.21
C ALA A 484 5.99 -26.37 6.50
N SER A 485 5.70 -25.20 5.95
CA SER A 485 6.44 -23.97 6.27
C SER A 485 6.35 -23.62 7.76
N LEU A 486 5.19 -23.76 8.41
CA LEU A 486 5.07 -23.48 9.86
C LEU A 486 5.94 -24.43 10.70
N ALA A 487 6.01 -25.72 10.36
CA ALA A 487 6.91 -26.66 11.05
C ALA A 487 8.38 -26.26 10.89
N ARG A 488 8.79 -25.92 9.66
CA ARG A 488 10.16 -25.46 9.37
C ARG A 488 10.52 -24.16 10.07
N ARG A 489 9.56 -23.23 10.25
CA ARG A 489 9.74 -21.99 11.02
C ARG A 489 10.03 -22.24 12.51
N LEU A 490 9.51 -23.34 13.05
CA LEU A 490 9.83 -23.74 14.41
C LEU A 490 11.21 -24.39 14.49
N LEU A 491 11.61 -25.14 13.47
CA LEU A 491 12.93 -25.75 13.39
C LEU A 491 14.04 -24.73 13.18
N ASP A 492 13.92 -23.91 12.16
CA ASP A 492 14.88 -22.87 11.79
C ASP A 492 14.14 -21.67 11.17
N PRO A 493 13.81 -20.66 11.99
CA PRO A 493 13.12 -19.47 11.52
C PRO A 493 13.85 -18.76 10.40
N LEU A 494 15.18 -18.63 10.48
CA LEU A 494 15.98 -17.88 9.52
C LEU A 494 15.90 -18.53 8.12
N SER A 495 16.21 -19.83 8.03
CA SER A 495 16.18 -20.55 6.76
C SER A 495 14.82 -20.55 6.07
N GLU A 496 13.73 -20.46 6.83
CA GLU A 496 12.40 -20.48 6.27
C GLU A 496 11.87 -19.07 5.92
N TYR A 497 12.07 -18.08 6.80
CA TYR A 497 11.59 -16.73 6.54
C TYR A 497 12.35 -16.02 5.42
N VAL A 498 13.63 -16.32 5.20
CA VAL A 498 14.44 -15.72 4.13
C VAL A 498 13.91 -16.05 2.72
N LYS A 499 13.15 -17.13 2.56
CA LYS A 499 12.50 -17.53 1.30
C LYS A 499 11.34 -16.62 0.91
N LEU A 500 10.89 -15.75 1.82
CA LEU A 500 9.70 -14.92 1.66
C LEU A 500 10.07 -13.48 1.32
N ASP A 501 9.28 -12.88 0.43
CA ASP A 501 9.32 -11.44 0.27
C ASP A 501 9.02 -10.76 1.63
N PRO A 502 9.92 -9.90 2.14
CA PRO A 502 9.72 -9.23 3.42
C PRO A 502 8.37 -8.51 3.55
N THR A 503 7.80 -8.03 2.46
CA THR A 503 6.47 -7.38 2.46
C THR A 503 5.33 -8.31 2.84
N THR A 504 5.54 -9.62 2.77
CA THR A 504 4.56 -10.65 3.14
C THR A 504 4.66 -11.08 4.60
N LEU A 505 5.73 -10.70 5.30
CA LEU A 505 6.00 -11.07 6.70
C LEU A 505 5.23 -10.27 7.74
N GLY A 506 4.26 -9.46 7.31
CA GLY A 506 3.15 -9.07 8.16
C GLY A 506 3.41 -8.07 9.28
N ALA A 507 4.29 -7.09 9.08
CA ALA A 507 4.44 -5.98 10.03
C ALA A 507 3.53 -4.77 9.73
N GLY A 508 2.52 -4.91 8.88
CA GLY A 508 1.61 -3.82 8.51
C GLY A 508 0.16 -4.31 8.37
N ARG A 509 -0.80 -3.43 8.69
CA ARG A 509 -2.24 -3.70 8.56
C ARG A 509 -2.58 -4.35 7.21
N ARG A 510 -3.19 -5.51 7.26
CA ARG A 510 -3.74 -6.24 6.11
C ARG A 510 -4.90 -5.44 5.50
N GLY A 511 -4.63 -4.78 4.37
CA GLY A 511 -5.68 -4.22 3.53
C GLY A 511 -5.23 -4.33 2.08
N THR A 512 -6.11 -4.75 1.17
CA THR A 512 -5.81 -4.95 -0.26
C THR A 512 -5.18 -3.71 -0.92
N ARG A 513 -5.51 -2.50 -0.45
CA ARG A 513 -4.87 -1.24 -0.85
C ARG A 513 -3.48 -1.03 -0.20
N ALA A 514 -3.26 -1.52 1.02
CA ALA A 514 -1.97 -1.38 1.70
C ALA A 514 -0.86 -2.20 1.01
N ARG A 515 -1.17 -3.35 0.41
CA ARG A 515 -0.21 -4.17 -0.35
C ARG A 515 0.34 -3.44 -1.58
N ARG A 516 -0.48 -2.68 -2.32
CA ARG A 516 0.01 -1.86 -3.46
C ARG A 516 0.94 -0.74 -2.99
N VAL A 517 0.65 -0.13 -1.85
CA VAL A 517 1.49 0.93 -1.27
C VAL A 517 2.78 0.33 -0.71
N GLN A 518 2.73 -0.81 -0.03
CA GLN A 518 3.91 -1.53 0.45
C GLN A 518 4.83 -2.00 -0.69
N ARG A 519 4.29 -2.62 -1.75
CA ARG A 519 5.09 -2.98 -2.93
C ARG A 519 5.77 -1.76 -3.57
N ARG A 520 5.07 -0.62 -3.69
CA ARG A 520 5.66 0.61 -4.21
C ARG A 520 6.68 1.26 -3.27
N LEU A 521 6.53 1.09 -1.95
CA LEU A 521 7.48 1.61 -0.96
C LEU A 521 8.77 0.79 -0.91
N VAL A 522 8.66 -0.53 -1.00
CA VAL A 522 9.82 -1.44 -0.98
C VAL A 522 10.56 -1.45 -2.32
N SER A 523 9.85 -1.36 -3.46
CA SER A 523 10.49 -1.36 -4.79
C SER A 523 11.14 -0.02 -5.18
N ALA A 524 10.81 1.08 -4.51
CA ALA A 524 11.33 2.40 -4.86
C ALA A 524 12.55 2.86 -4.06
N ASP A 525 12.81 2.31 -2.85
CA ASP A 525 13.73 2.91 -1.91
C ASP A 525 14.66 1.92 -1.16
N PHE A 526 14.77 0.65 -1.57
CA PHE A 526 15.78 -0.23 -1.01
C PHE A 526 17.04 -0.20 -1.90
N PRO A 527 18.13 0.46 -1.46
CA PRO A 527 19.43 0.21 -2.06
C PRO A 527 19.83 -1.24 -1.76
N ASN A 528 20.34 -1.96 -2.78
CA ASN A 528 20.85 -3.34 -2.70
C ASN A 528 21.98 -3.56 -1.66
N SER A 529 22.27 -2.59 -0.80
CA SER A 529 23.37 -2.59 0.16
C SER A 529 23.04 -3.11 1.56
N ILE A 530 21.81 -3.60 1.82
CA ILE A 530 21.45 -4.13 3.13
C ILE A 530 21.66 -5.67 3.21
N PHE A 531 21.94 -6.33 2.09
CA PHE A 531 22.22 -7.77 1.99
C PHE A 531 23.65 -8.07 1.47
N GLY A 532 24.60 -7.15 1.67
CA GLY A 532 26.01 -7.36 1.45
C GLY A 532 26.73 -7.75 2.74
#